data_48b97c2bad8dc9615440f3defa4e6e54
#
_entry.id   48b97c2bad8dc9615440f3defa4e6e54
#
_cell.length_a   1.000
_cell.length_b   1.000
_cell.length_c   1.000
_cell.angle_alpha   90.00
_cell.angle_beta   90.00
_cell.angle_gamma   90.00
#
_symmetry.space_group_name_H-M   'P 1'
#
loop_
_entity.id
_entity.type
_entity.pdbx_description
1 polymer ?
#
loop_
_entity_poly.entity_id
_entity_poly.type
_entity_poly.pdbx_seq_one_letter_code
_entity_poly.pdbx_strand_id
1 'polypeptide(L)'
;MENRENTVEVVYGDITRRNNIETLDSYEKAVKKNAWKNEMYRSYYSFPKEFKDYVDENESVKQYNGSIYLDYIYIDIDKGDIDDISFQGYVMDCVSQLFDKGIMAEDINVWFSGNGYHLKLKNVFGLQPSKELNTKL
;
A
#
# COMPACT_ATOMS: atom_id res chain seq x y z
N MET A 1 -13.31 3.54 -4.08
CA MET A 1 -13.42 2.92 -2.74
C MET A 1 -12.95 1.49 -2.86
N GLU A 2 -12.05 1.06 -2.00
CA GLU A 2 -11.57 -0.33 -1.99
C GLU A 2 -12.73 -1.30 -1.77
N ASN A 3 -12.79 -2.37 -2.57
CA ASN A 3 -13.77 -3.43 -2.36
C ASN A 3 -13.38 -4.23 -1.11
N ARG A 4 -14.24 -4.26 -0.11
CA ARG A 4 -13.98 -4.91 1.18
C ARG A 4 -13.83 -6.43 1.10
N GLU A 5 -14.32 -7.04 0.04
CA GLU A 5 -14.15 -8.47 -0.22
C GLU A 5 -12.80 -8.82 -0.87
N ASN A 6 -12.09 -7.81 -1.39
CA ASN A 6 -10.74 -8.01 -1.87
C ASN A 6 -9.85 -8.51 -0.73
N THR A 7 -8.85 -9.29 -1.08
CA THR A 7 -7.89 -9.87 -0.14
C THR A 7 -6.62 -9.04 -0.07
N VAL A 8 -5.95 -9.11 1.06
CA VAL A 8 -4.65 -8.48 1.32
C VAL A 8 -3.76 -9.47 2.06
N GLU A 9 -2.46 -9.39 1.83
CA GLU A 9 -1.52 -10.04 2.74
C GLU A 9 -1.42 -9.20 4.01
N VAL A 10 -1.53 -9.84 5.16
CA VAL A 10 -1.47 -9.19 6.47
C VAL A 10 -0.39 -9.80 7.35
N VAL A 11 0.16 -8.97 8.22
CA VAL A 11 1.08 -9.42 9.28
C VAL A 11 0.66 -8.77 10.59
N TYR A 12 0.53 -9.59 11.62
CA TYR A 12 0.27 -9.15 12.97
C TYR A 12 1.50 -9.43 13.85
N GLY A 13 2.12 -8.36 14.36
CA GLY A 13 3.35 -8.44 15.14
C GLY A 13 4.59 -8.55 14.26
N ASP A 14 5.32 -9.64 14.33
CA ASP A 14 6.58 -9.83 13.63
C ASP A 14 6.40 -9.83 12.10
N ILE A 15 7.01 -8.85 11.41
CA ILE A 15 6.93 -8.65 9.95
C ILE A 15 7.44 -9.86 9.14
N THR A 16 8.17 -10.78 9.75
CA THR A 16 8.63 -12.00 9.07
C THR A 16 7.55 -13.07 8.91
N ARG A 17 6.43 -12.94 9.62
CA ARG A 17 5.29 -13.86 9.56
C ARG A 17 4.41 -13.58 8.35
N ARG A 18 4.91 -13.92 7.17
CA ARG A 18 4.31 -13.67 5.86
C ARG A 18 3.28 -14.76 5.47
N ASN A 19 2.65 -14.56 4.32
CA ASN A 19 1.72 -15.49 3.66
C ASN A 19 0.36 -15.66 4.38
N ASN A 20 -0.04 -14.72 5.21
CA ASN A 20 -1.37 -14.71 5.79
C ASN A 20 -2.29 -13.81 4.96
N ILE A 21 -3.34 -14.38 4.40
CA ILE A 21 -4.26 -13.67 3.48
C ILE A 21 -5.62 -13.54 4.13
N GLU A 22 -6.08 -12.30 4.23
CA GLU A 22 -7.40 -11.96 4.78
C GLU A 22 -8.17 -11.04 3.82
N THR A 23 -9.47 -10.93 4.01
CA THR A 23 -10.24 -9.88 3.33
C THR A 23 -9.96 -8.51 3.97
N LEU A 24 -10.13 -7.45 3.20
CA LEU A 24 -10.01 -6.09 3.72
C LEU A 24 -10.96 -5.85 4.90
N ASP A 25 -12.19 -6.38 4.84
CA ASP A 25 -13.16 -6.26 5.95
C ASP A 25 -12.65 -6.93 7.23
N SER A 26 -12.05 -8.13 7.12
CA SER A 26 -11.46 -8.85 8.25
C SER A 26 -10.29 -8.05 8.87
N TYR A 27 -9.40 -7.55 8.01
CA TYR A 27 -8.28 -6.72 8.45
C TYR A 27 -8.73 -5.44 9.15
N GLU A 28 -9.70 -4.71 8.60
CA GLU A 28 -10.24 -3.50 9.22
C GLU A 28 -10.85 -3.76 10.61
N LYS A 29 -11.56 -4.88 10.75
CA LYS A 29 -12.10 -5.31 12.06
C LYS A 29 -10.97 -5.63 13.05
N ALA A 30 -9.93 -6.31 12.58
CA ALA A 30 -8.76 -6.62 13.40
C ALA A 30 -8.01 -5.34 13.84
N VAL A 31 -7.86 -4.36 12.95
CA VAL A 31 -7.25 -3.05 13.28
C VAL A 31 -8.04 -2.36 14.37
N LYS A 32 -9.37 -2.25 14.23
CA LYS A 32 -10.24 -1.61 15.23
C LYS A 32 -10.13 -2.27 16.60
N LYS A 33 -9.96 -3.59 16.64
CA LYS A 33 -9.87 -4.36 17.88
C LYS A 33 -8.49 -4.29 18.54
N ASN A 34 -7.42 -4.24 17.74
CA ASN A 34 -6.04 -4.42 18.20
C ASN A 34 -5.16 -3.19 17.98
N ALA A 35 -5.70 -2.09 17.47
CA ALA A 35 -4.97 -0.83 17.35
C ALA A 35 -4.33 -0.48 18.71
N TRP A 36 -3.07 -0.04 18.68
CA TRP A 36 -2.27 0.30 19.86
C TRP A 36 -1.75 -0.88 20.70
N LYS A 37 -2.12 -2.12 20.37
CA LYS A 37 -1.66 -3.30 21.10
C LYS A 37 -0.53 -4.04 20.42
N ASN A 38 -0.59 -4.10 19.07
CA ASN A 38 0.37 -4.82 18.24
C ASN A 38 0.66 -4.03 16.97
N GLU A 39 1.83 -4.24 16.41
CA GLU A 39 2.13 -3.82 15.05
C GLU A 39 1.27 -4.61 14.06
N MET A 40 0.73 -3.91 13.08
CA MET A 40 -0.16 -4.49 12.09
C MET A 40 0.21 -3.94 10.71
N TYR A 41 0.45 -4.85 9.77
CA TYR A 41 0.85 -4.52 8.43
C TYR A 41 -0.11 -5.15 7.42
N ARG A 42 -0.27 -4.50 6.29
CA ARG A 42 -0.94 -5.09 5.12
C ARG A 42 -0.19 -4.76 3.85
N SER A 43 -0.41 -5.55 2.80
CA SER A 43 0.07 -5.21 1.46
C SER A 43 -0.55 -3.89 0.97
N TYR A 44 0.21 -3.12 0.19
CA TYR A 44 -0.25 -1.88 -0.43
C TYR A 44 -1.41 -2.12 -1.41
N TYR A 45 -1.29 -3.16 -2.22
CA TYR A 45 -2.31 -3.56 -3.17
C TYR A 45 -3.25 -4.56 -2.55
N SER A 46 -4.48 -4.59 -3.06
CA SER A 46 -5.40 -5.66 -2.78
C SER A 46 -5.50 -6.61 -3.99
N PHE A 47 -6.03 -7.79 -3.73
CA PHE A 47 -6.04 -8.88 -4.68
C PHE A 47 -7.44 -9.47 -4.78
N PRO A 48 -7.79 -10.15 -5.90
CA PRO A 48 -9.02 -10.90 -5.98
C PRO A 48 -8.99 -12.09 -5.00
N LYS A 49 -10.15 -12.69 -4.76
CA LYS A 49 -10.32 -13.79 -3.82
C LYS A 49 -9.42 -14.99 -4.14
N GLU A 50 -9.18 -15.23 -5.42
CA GLU A 50 -8.33 -16.33 -5.93
C GLU A 50 -6.87 -16.23 -5.48
N PHE A 51 -6.44 -15.07 -5.03
CA PHE A 51 -5.10 -14.91 -4.44
C PHE A 51 -4.92 -15.73 -3.17
N LYS A 52 -5.97 -15.82 -2.36
CA LYS A 52 -5.93 -16.66 -1.17
C LYS A 52 -5.75 -18.13 -1.54
N ASP A 53 -6.51 -18.61 -2.51
CA ASP A 53 -6.42 -20.00 -2.99
C ASP A 53 -5.00 -20.29 -3.51
N TYR A 54 -4.42 -19.35 -4.28
CA TYR A 54 -3.04 -19.45 -4.74
C TYR A 54 -2.04 -19.60 -3.58
N VAL A 55 -2.16 -18.78 -2.54
CA VAL A 55 -1.24 -18.80 -1.39
C VAL A 55 -1.44 -20.09 -0.57
N ASP A 56 -2.67 -20.53 -0.40
CA ASP A 56 -2.98 -21.78 0.32
C ASP A 56 -2.38 -23.00 -0.41
N GLU A 57 -2.36 -23.01 -1.75
CA GLU A 57 -1.79 -24.08 -2.56
C GLU A 57 -0.25 -24.06 -2.63
N ASN A 58 0.34 -22.86 -2.69
CA ASN A 58 1.78 -22.68 -2.91
C ASN A 58 2.56 -22.39 -1.61
N GLU A 59 1.86 -22.21 -0.50
CA GLU A 59 2.42 -21.80 0.80
C GLU A 59 3.29 -20.52 0.71
N SER A 60 3.03 -19.69 -0.30
CA SER A 60 3.82 -18.51 -0.59
C SER A 60 3.07 -17.50 -1.46
N VAL A 61 3.29 -16.22 -1.20
CA VAL A 61 2.85 -15.12 -2.08
C VAL A 61 3.74 -14.93 -3.30
N LYS A 62 4.93 -15.54 -3.30
CA LYS A 62 5.91 -15.36 -4.38
C LYS A 62 5.39 -15.89 -5.70
N GLN A 63 5.80 -15.23 -6.78
CA GLN A 63 5.47 -15.59 -8.15
C GLN A 63 3.96 -15.57 -8.48
N TYR A 64 3.13 -14.95 -7.65
CA TYR A 64 1.75 -14.70 -8.02
C TYR A 64 1.70 -13.83 -9.28
N ASN A 65 1.04 -14.31 -10.33
CA ASN A 65 0.92 -13.67 -11.63
C ASN A 65 -0.53 -13.27 -11.98
N GLY A 66 -1.42 -13.32 -11.02
CA GLY A 66 -2.80 -12.90 -11.19
C GLY A 66 -3.00 -11.39 -11.19
N SER A 67 -4.24 -10.96 -11.19
CA SER A 67 -4.60 -9.54 -11.15
C SER A 67 -4.35 -8.93 -9.77
N ILE A 68 -4.00 -7.64 -9.76
CA ILE A 68 -3.98 -6.80 -8.58
C ILE A 68 -4.95 -5.63 -8.74
N TYR A 69 -5.44 -5.12 -7.62
CA TYR A 69 -6.25 -3.90 -7.55
C TYR A 69 -5.41 -2.75 -7.03
N LEU A 70 -5.44 -1.64 -7.74
CA LEU A 70 -4.68 -0.44 -7.45
C LEU A 70 -5.63 0.73 -7.22
N ASP A 71 -6.17 0.84 -5.99
CA ASP A 71 -6.97 2.01 -5.61
C ASP A 71 -6.10 3.24 -5.32
N TYR A 72 -4.85 2.99 -4.92
CA TYR A 72 -3.87 4.02 -4.57
C TYR A 72 -2.49 3.67 -5.10
N ILE A 73 -1.73 4.70 -5.43
CA ILE A 73 -0.31 4.62 -5.75
C ILE A 73 0.47 5.08 -4.51
N TYR A 74 1.46 4.32 -4.12
CA TYR A 74 2.30 4.63 -2.96
C TYR A 74 3.68 5.06 -3.42
N ILE A 75 4.15 6.18 -2.86
CA ILE A 75 5.51 6.69 -3.06
C ILE A 75 6.15 6.74 -1.68
N ASP A 76 7.25 6.03 -1.53
CA ASP A 76 8.07 6.06 -0.31
C ASP A 76 9.28 6.95 -0.54
N ILE A 77 9.47 7.91 0.34
CA ILE A 77 10.56 8.89 0.26
C ILE A 77 11.40 8.77 1.53
N ASP A 78 12.53 8.09 1.40
CA ASP A 78 13.49 7.95 2.47
C ASP A 78 14.39 9.17 2.58
N LYS A 79 14.67 9.58 3.82
CA LYS A 79 15.49 10.73 4.12
C LYS A 79 16.97 10.54 3.71
N GLY A 80 17.50 9.34 3.89
CA GLY A 80 18.94 9.09 3.74
C GLY A 80 19.75 9.94 4.72
N ASP A 81 20.87 10.48 4.26
CA ASP A 81 21.84 11.23 5.07
C ASP A 81 21.68 12.75 5.01
N ILE A 82 20.57 13.24 4.47
CA ILE A 82 20.30 14.69 4.38
C ILE A 82 19.68 15.24 5.66
N ASP A 83 19.88 16.55 5.91
CA ASP A 83 19.27 17.21 7.06
C ASP A 83 17.75 17.34 6.93
N ASP A 84 17.06 17.53 8.05
CA ASP A 84 15.60 17.53 8.10
C ASP A 84 14.97 18.66 7.29
N ILE A 85 15.61 19.83 7.25
CA ILE A 85 15.06 21.01 6.53
C ILE A 85 15.15 20.77 5.03
N SER A 86 16.30 20.32 4.54
CA SER A 86 16.49 19.98 3.13
C SER A 86 15.56 18.85 2.71
N PHE A 87 15.38 17.84 3.56
CA PHE A 87 14.49 16.72 3.28
C PHE A 87 13.02 17.16 3.16
N GLN A 88 12.54 18.01 4.08
CA GLN A 88 11.20 18.57 3.97
C GLN A 88 11.03 19.37 2.67
N GLY A 89 12.05 20.13 2.27
CA GLY A 89 12.06 20.82 0.98
C GLY A 89 11.86 19.88 -0.21
N TYR A 90 12.57 18.74 -0.24
CA TYR A 90 12.40 17.75 -1.30
C TYR A 90 11.02 17.12 -1.32
N VAL A 91 10.44 16.82 -0.16
CA VAL A 91 9.07 16.28 -0.09
C VAL A 91 8.07 17.31 -0.61
N MET A 92 8.21 18.58 -0.22
CA MET A 92 7.36 19.68 -0.71
C MET A 92 7.49 19.88 -2.21
N ASP A 93 8.70 19.80 -2.77
CA ASP A 93 8.94 19.87 -4.22
C ASP A 93 8.27 18.69 -4.94
N CYS A 94 8.34 17.49 -4.38
CA CYS A 94 7.66 16.32 -4.93
C CYS A 94 6.14 16.54 -5.00
N VAL A 95 5.53 17.01 -3.93
CA VAL A 95 4.09 17.33 -3.88
C VAL A 95 3.74 18.44 -4.86
N SER A 96 4.55 19.49 -4.95
CA SER A 96 4.36 20.59 -5.91
C SER A 96 4.37 20.09 -7.36
N GLN A 97 5.31 19.20 -7.71
CA GLN A 97 5.35 18.60 -9.04
C GLN A 97 4.10 17.76 -9.36
N LEU A 98 3.51 17.11 -8.35
CA LEU A 98 2.25 16.39 -8.52
C LEU A 98 1.10 17.35 -8.82
N PHE A 99 1.05 18.50 -8.14
CA PHE A 99 0.07 19.56 -8.44
C PHE A 99 0.25 20.12 -9.86
N ASP A 100 1.48 20.35 -10.29
CA ASP A 100 1.78 20.84 -11.64
C ASP A 100 1.33 19.84 -12.72
N LYS A 101 1.25 18.56 -12.38
CA LYS A 101 0.70 17.50 -13.25
C LYS A 101 -0.82 17.35 -13.15
N GLY A 102 -1.49 18.20 -12.39
CA GLY A 102 -2.93 18.24 -12.27
C GLY A 102 -3.51 17.29 -11.22
N ILE A 103 -2.69 16.72 -10.34
CA ILE A 103 -3.20 15.92 -9.21
C ILE A 103 -3.69 16.89 -8.13
N MET A 104 -4.92 16.70 -7.68
CA MET A 104 -5.54 17.58 -6.71
C MET A 104 -5.07 17.26 -5.28
N ALA A 105 -5.04 18.27 -4.43
CA ALA A 105 -4.61 18.10 -3.03
C ALA A 105 -5.46 17.06 -2.27
N GLU A 106 -6.74 16.97 -2.56
CA GLU A 106 -7.67 16.00 -1.97
C GLU A 106 -7.39 14.54 -2.36
N ASP A 107 -6.61 14.32 -3.43
CA ASP A 107 -6.21 12.99 -3.90
C ASP A 107 -4.83 12.57 -3.38
N ILE A 108 -4.18 13.42 -2.59
CA ILE A 108 -2.84 13.17 -2.03
C ILE A 108 -2.93 13.13 -0.50
N ASN A 109 -2.45 12.02 0.07
CA ASN A 109 -2.21 11.93 1.51
C ASN A 109 -0.70 11.82 1.73
N VAL A 110 -0.18 12.63 2.65
CA VAL A 110 1.23 12.65 3.03
C VAL A 110 1.33 12.39 4.51
N TRP A 111 2.15 11.43 4.93
CA TRP A 111 2.43 11.24 6.34
C TRP A 111 3.88 10.87 6.60
N PHE A 112 4.33 11.23 7.78
CA PHE A 112 5.66 10.95 8.27
C PHE A 112 5.75 9.51 8.78
N SER A 113 6.74 8.76 8.29
CA SER A 113 6.95 7.35 8.65
C SER A 113 7.91 7.12 9.82
N GLY A 114 8.46 8.22 10.39
CA GLY A 114 9.51 8.18 11.42
C GLY A 114 10.90 8.46 10.87
N ASN A 115 11.22 8.01 9.67
CA ASN A 115 12.50 8.26 8.99
C ASN A 115 12.34 8.82 7.57
N GLY A 116 11.12 8.97 7.12
CA GLY A 116 10.80 9.45 5.79
C GLY A 116 9.36 9.88 5.67
N TYR A 117 8.88 10.01 4.45
CA TYR A 117 7.49 10.31 4.16
C TYR A 117 6.91 9.30 3.19
N HIS A 118 5.66 8.91 3.44
CA HIS A 118 4.86 8.15 2.50
C HIS A 118 3.83 9.05 1.86
N LEU A 119 3.76 9.05 0.54
CA LEU A 119 2.68 9.67 -0.21
C LEU A 119 1.74 8.58 -0.70
N LYS A 120 0.46 8.74 -0.46
CA LYS A 120 -0.60 7.89 -0.97
C LYS A 120 -1.44 8.70 -1.94
N LEU A 121 -1.35 8.38 -3.20
CA LEU A 121 -2.10 9.02 -4.27
C LEU A 121 -3.31 8.17 -4.62
N LYS A 122 -4.48 8.77 -4.71
CA LYS A 122 -5.63 8.09 -5.29
C LYS A 122 -5.33 7.71 -6.74
N ASN A 123 -5.89 6.60 -7.21
CA ASN A 123 -5.70 6.16 -8.60
C ASN A 123 -6.41 7.10 -9.60
N VAL A 124 -5.90 8.33 -9.70
CA VAL A 124 -6.42 9.36 -10.61
C VAL A 124 -6.12 9.07 -12.10
N PHE A 125 -5.22 8.13 -12.36
CA PHE A 125 -4.87 7.71 -13.73
C PHE A 125 -5.84 6.67 -14.30
N GLY A 126 -6.80 6.19 -13.50
CA GLY A 126 -7.76 5.20 -13.93
C GLY A 126 -7.16 3.84 -14.29
N LEU A 127 -6.03 3.48 -13.67
CA LEU A 127 -5.40 2.18 -13.87
C LEU A 127 -6.37 1.06 -13.46
N GLN A 128 -6.62 0.16 -14.40
CA GLN A 128 -7.55 -0.94 -14.18
C GLN A 128 -6.83 -2.18 -13.67
N PRO A 129 -7.50 -2.98 -12.81
CA PRO A 129 -6.95 -4.25 -12.34
C PRO A 129 -6.54 -5.13 -13.51
N SER A 130 -5.32 -5.63 -13.51
CA SER A 130 -4.82 -6.54 -14.55
C SER A 130 -3.61 -7.33 -14.10
N LYS A 131 -3.33 -8.43 -14.80
CA LYS A 131 -2.09 -9.19 -14.64
C LYS A 131 -0.87 -8.39 -15.07
N GLU A 132 -1.01 -7.57 -16.11
CA GLU A 132 0.07 -6.73 -16.62
C GLU A 132 0.50 -5.69 -15.59
N LEU A 133 -0.46 -5.13 -14.84
CA LEU A 133 -0.17 -4.18 -13.78
C LEU A 133 0.71 -4.83 -12.70
N ASN A 134 0.41 -6.07 -12.32
CA ASN A 134 1.19 -6.82 -11.35
C ASN A 134 2.65 -7.06 -11.78
N THR A 135 2.91 -7.17 -13.07
CA THR A 135 4.28 -7.39 -13.59
C THR A 135 5.09 -6.12 -13.83
N LYS A 136 4.44 -4.96 -13.80
CA LYS A 136 5.07 -3.66 -14.09
C LYS A 136 5.27 -2.78 -12.85
N LEU A 137 4.65 -3.12 -11.74
CA LEU A 137 4.78 -2.44 -10.46
C LEU A 137 5.74 -3.17 -9.53
#